data_315048835629e2f709c4a7bcc14324f4
#
_entry.id   315048835629e2f709c4a7bcc14324f4
#
_cell.length_a   1.000
_cell.length_b   1.000
_cell.length_c   1.000
_cell.angle_alpha   90.00
_cell.angle_beta   90.00
_cell.angle_gamma   90.00
#
_symmetry.space_group_name_H-M   'P 1'
#
loop_
_entity.id
_entity.type
_entity.pdbx_description
1 polymer ?
#
loop_
_entity_poly.entity_id
_entity_poly.type
_entity_poly.pdbx_seq_one_letter_code
_entity_poly.pdbx_strand_id
1 'polypeptide(L)'
;MQELKRAREIIDDVSKETDSILLFHSLSGKDSIVLLDLCYKKFKRVVVVFMYIVKDLEHIMRYYNYAKTKYPNIEFVQVPHYALFYDIKTGYMGIKQDPKQRQWTLADITEKLRKRLGVEWACYGFKQSDSLNRRLMLRSYTDGKEAINWKTKKFYPLSTYKNKEIMDYILDHRLKNPEANGTNKQSSGVDVEDIEYQKFLLLQ
;
A
#
# COMPACT_ATOMS: atom_id res chain seq x y z
N MET A 1 24.17 -8.66 -2.72
CA MET A 1 23.00 -7.90 -3.18
C MET A 1 21.75 -8.72 -2.91
N GLN A 2 20.82 -8.18 -2.13
CA GLN A 2 19.59 -8.90 -1.75
C GLN A 2 18.63 -8.96 -2.94
N GLU A 3 18.40 -10.14 -3.46
CA GLU A 3 17.58 -10.34 -4.67
C GLU A 3 16.20 -10.89 -4.37
N LEU A 4 15.41 -10.45 -3.59
CA LEU A 4 14.05 -10.92 -3.26
C LEU A 4 13.47 -11.92 -4.31
N LYS A 5 14.17 -13.06 -4.50
CA LYS A 5 13.93 -14.02 -5.57
C LYS A 5 12.47 -14.49 -5.62
N ARG A 6 11.93 -14.89 -4.46
CA ARG A 6 10.53 -15.36 -4.38
C ARG A 6 9.53 -14.27 -4.76
N ALA A 7 9.80 -13.01 -4.40
CA ALA A 7 8.94 -11.90 -4.79
C ALA A 7 8.92 -11.70 -6.31
N ARG A 8 10.08 -11.85 -6.96
CA ARG A 8 10.19 -11.76 -8.43
C ARG A 8 9.44 -12.91 -9.11
N GLU A 9 9.57 -14.15 -8.61
CA GLU A 9 8.83 -15.30 -9.13
C GLU A 9 7.31 -15.06 -9.09
N ILE A 10 6.78 -14.58 -7.95
CA ILE A 10 5.35 -14.27 -7.79
C ILE A 10 4.91 -13.17 -8.79
N ILE A 11 5.72 -12.11 -8.94
CA ILE A 11 5.45 -11.03 -9.89
C ILE A 11 5.51 -11.55 -11.33
N ASP A 12 6.49 -12.40 -11.64
CA ASP A 12 6.65 -13.01 -12.97
C ASP A 12 5.44 -13.90 -13.31
N ASP A 13 4.93 -14.69 -12.35
CA ASP A 13 3.75 -15.52 -12.58
C ASP A 13 2.50 -14.69 -12.86
N VAL A 14 2.26 -13.63 -12.08
CA VAL A 14 1.13 -12.73 -12.32
C VAL A 14 1.29 -11.95 -13.63
N SER A 15 2.51 -11.59 -14.01
CA SER A 15 2.76 -10.84 -15.25
C SER A 15 2.48 -11.62 -16.54
N LYS A 16 2.34 -12.96 -16.45
CA LYS A 16 1.87 -13.81 -17.57
C LYS A 16 0.37 -13.69 -17.80
N GLU A 17 -0.39 -13.29 -16.77
CA GLU A 17 -1.84 -13.19 -16.78
C GLU A 17 -2.36 -11.77 -17.06
N THR A 18 -1.55 -10.74 -16.78
CA THR A 18 -1.95 -9.34 -16.93
C THR A 18 -0.79 -8.40 -17.17
N ASP A 19 -1.03 -7.37 -17.95
CA ASP A 19 -0.10 -6.26 -18.17
C ASP A 19 -0.32 -5.09 -17.19
N SER A 20 -1.41 -5.13 -16.39
CA SER A 20 -1.81 -3.99 -15.56
C SER A 20 -2.19 -4.38 -14.15
N ILE A 21 -1.78 -3.59 -13.16
CA ILE A 21 -2.06 -3.83 -11.74
C ILE A 21 -2.46 -2.56 -10.99
N LEU A 22 -3.30 -2.73 -9.96
CA LEU A 22 -3.44 -1.78 -8.86
C LEU A 22 -2.39 -2.11 -7.80
N LEU A 23 -1.50 -1.18 -7.52
CA LEU A 23 -0.48 -1.33 -6.48
C LEU A 23 -0.85 -0.48 -5.27
N PHE A 24 -1.34 -1.10 -4.20
CA PHE A 24 -1.63 -0.41 -2.95
C PHE A 24 -0.34 -0.03 -2.24
N HIS A 25 -0.14 1.28 -2.02
CA HIS A 25 1.13 1.88 -1.68
C HIS A 25 0.96 2.93 -0.59
N SER A 26 1.72 2.83 0.48
CA SER A 26 1.73 3.82 1.57
C SER A 26 2.65 5.03 1.31
N LEU A 27 3.17 5.17 0.10
CA LEU A 27 4.16 6.14 -0.38
C LEU A 27 5.49 6.09 0.38
N SER A 28 5.54 6.46 1.65
CA SER A 28 6.77 6.51 2.45
C SER A 28 7.19 5.17 3.10
N GLY A 29 6.34 4.13 3.03
CA GLY A 29 6.63 2.85 3.69
C GLY A 29 7.63 1.98 2.92
N LYS A 30 8.60 1.38 3.63
CA LYS A 30 9.66 0.53 3.06
C LYS A 30 9.15 -0.58 2.14
N ASP A 31 8.10 -1.26 2.54
CA ASP A 31 7.52 -2.38 1.78
C ASP A 31 6.93 -1.90 0.46
N SER A 32 6.26 -0.77 0.47
CA SER A 32 5.69 -0.13 -0.71
C SER A 32 6.77 0.35 -1.68
N ILE A 33 7.86 0.92 -1.17
CA ILE A 33 9.00 1.38 -1.97
C ILE A 33 9.62 0.23 -2.76
N VAL A 34 9.87 -0.90 -2.09
CA VAL A 34 10.42 -2.10 -2.73
C VAL A 34 9.44 -2.70 -3.72
N LEU A 35 8.17 -2.78 -3.35
CA LEU A 35 7.15 -3.37 -4.21
C LEU A 35 6.96 -2.59 -5.51
N LEU A 36 7.00 -1.25 -5.45
CA LEU A 36 6.94 -0.41 -6.64
C LEU A 36 8.15 -0.65 -7.57
N ASP A 37 9.36 -0.71 -7.02
CA ASP A 37 10.58 -0.97 -7.83
C ASP A 37 10.55 -2.34 -8.53
N LEU A 38 10.01 -3.36 -7.85
CA LEU A 38 9.87 -4.69 -8.42
C LEU A 38 8.79 -4.74 -9.52
N CYS A 39 7.62 -4.16 -9.25
CA CYS A 39 6.47 -4.22 -10.15
C CYS A 39 6.64 -3.33 -11.38
N TYR A 40 7.22 -2.14 -11.23
CA TYR A 40 7.41 -1.20 -12.34
C TYR A 40 8.14 -1.81 -13.55
N LYS A 41 9.09 -2.70 -13.30
CA LYS A 41 9.91 -3.34 -14.34
C LYS A 41 9.18 -4.46 -15.11
N LYS A 42 8.03 -4.89 -14.60
CA LYS A 42 7.33 -6.08 -15.11
C LYS A 42 5.99 -5.79 -15.76
N PHE A 43 5.25 -4.84 -15.24
CA PHE A 43 3.92 -4.51 -15.76
C PHE A 43 3.99 -3.27 -16.66
N LYS A 44 3.25 -3.28 -17.76
CA LYS A 44 3.16 -2.13 -18.69
C LYS A 44 2.41 -0.96 -18.04
N ARG A 45 1.43 -1.27 -17.18
CA ARG A 45 0.61 -0.28 -16.48
C ARG A 45 0.59 -0.56 -14.98
N VAL A 46 1.18 0.32 -14.20
CA VAL A 46 1.13 0.27 -12.73
C VAL A 46 0.35 1.47 -12.22
N VAL A 47 -0.82 1.21 -11.65
CA VAL A 47 -1.63 2.24 -10.98
C VAL A 47 -1.32 2.19 -9.50
N VAL A 48 -0.56 3.16 -9.01
CA VAL A 48 -0.21 3.31 -7.60
C VAL A 48 -1.40 3.92 -6.86
N VAL A 49 -1.97 3.17 -5.93
CA VAL A 49 -3.11 3.58 -5.12
C VAL A 49 -2.63 3.98 -3.73
N PHE A 50 -2.68 5.26 -3.41
CA PHE A 50 -2.44 5.77 -2.07
C PHE A 50 -3.76 6.03 -1.35
N MET A 51 -3.91 5.43 -0.16
CA MET A 51 -5.07 5.65 0.70
C MET A 51 -4.70 6.64 1.81
N TYR A 52 -5.30 7.83 1.79
CA TYR A 52 -4.99 8.91 2.73
C TYR A 52 -5.99 8.99 3.89
N ILE A 53 -5.52 9.42 5.06
CA ILE A 53 -6.33 10.01 6.12
C ILE A 53 -6.38 11.51 5.91
N VAL A 54 -5.22 12.16 5.78
CA VAL A 54 -5.08 13.55 5.39
C VAL A 54 -4.47 13.60 4.00
N LYS A 55 -5.12 14.32 3.09
CA LYS A 55 -4.69 14.42 1.69
C LYS A 55 -3.53 15.40 1.56
N ASP A 56 -2.62 15.11 0.64
CA ASP A 56 -1.53 15.99 0.20
C ASP A 56 -0.55 16.41 1.32
N LEU A 57 -0.34 15.56 2.35
CA LEU A 57 0.67 15.80 3.37
C LEU A 57 2.06 15.97 2.76
N GLU A 58 2.80 17.00 3.18
CA GLU A 58 4.07 17.39 2.59
C GLU A 58 5.10 16.26 2.55
N HIS A 59 5.31 15.56 3.68
CA HIS A 59 6.28 14.46 3.77
C HIS A 59 5.89 13.28 2.86
N ILE A 60 4.61 13.03 2.66
CA ILE A 60 4.10 12.03 1.71
C ILE A 60 4.34 12.50 0.27
N MET A 61 4.06 13.77 -0.02
CA MET A 61 4.25 14.33 -1.36
C MET A 61 5.72 14.40 -1.78
N ARG A 62 6.67 14.50 -0.84
CA ARG A 62 8.11 14.37 -1.16
C ARG A 62 8.45 13.01 -1.77
N TYR A 63 7.89 11.92 -1.24
CA TYR A 63 8.10 10.61 -1.84
C TYR A 63 7.34 10.46 -3.16
N TYR A 64 6.13 10.96 -3.24
CA TYR A 64 5.34 10.97 -4.48
C TYR A 64 6.13 11.61 -5.64
N ASN A 65 6.71 12.80 -5.43
CA ASN A 65 7.50 13.50 -6.43
C ASN A 65 8.76 12.71 -6.83
N TYR A 66 9.46 12.14 -5.85
CA TYR A 66 10.58 11.23 -6.12
C TYR A 66 10.15 10.04 -6.99
N ALA A 67 9.05 9.38 -6.64
CA ALA A 67 8.56 8.22 -7.35
C ALA A 67 8.15 8.57 -8.80
N LYS A 68 7.52 9.71 -9.02
CA LYS A 68 7.19 10.19 -10.38
C LYS A 68 8.43 10.42 -11.26
N THR A 69 9.48 10.96 -10.66
CA THR A 69 10.74 11.17 -11.38
C THR A 69 11.44 9.86 -11.71
N LYS A 70 11.48 8.94 -10.75
CA LYS A 70 12.14 7.64 -10.91
C LYS A 70 11.38 6.67 -11.82
N TYR A 71 10.04 6.73 -11.79
CA TYR A 71 9.14 5.82 -12.51
C TYR A 71 8.14 6.63 -13.35
N PRO A 72 8.56 7.23 -14.46
CA PRO A 72 7.77 8.27 -15.16
C PRO A 72 6.42 7.80 -15.71
N ASN A 73 6.25 6.51 -15.95
CA ASN A 73 5.04 5.95 -16.58
C ASN A 73 4.03 5.38 -15.58
N ILE A 74 4.19 5.63 -14.27
CA ILE A 74 3.20 5.19 -13.29
C ILE A 74 2.03 6.17 -13.20
N GLU A 75 0.83 5.60 -13.01
CA GLU A 75 -0.36 6.37 -12.69
C GLU A 75 -0.51 6.45 -11.16
N PHE A 76 -0.88 7.62 -10.63
CA PHE A 76 -1.18 7.79 -9.20
C PHE A 76 -2.64 8.10 -8.97
N VAL A 77 -3.24 7.37 -8.04
CA VAL A 77 -4.63 7.59 -7.59
C VAL A 77 -4.63 7.71 -6.08
N GLN A 78 -5.20 8.81 -5.57
CA GLN A 78 -5.43 9.00 -4.15
C GLN A 78 -6.90 8.73 -3.81
N VAL A 79 -7.14 7.98 -2.76
CA VAL A 79 -8.49 7.67 -2.25
C VAL A 79 -8.50 7.76 -0.73
N PRO A 80 -9.64 8.06 -0.09
CA PRO A 80 -9.75 8.00 1.37
C PRO A 80 -9.42 6.59 1.89
N HIS A 81 -8.68 6.55 2.99
CA HIS A 81 -8.40 5.29 3.69
C HIS A 81 -9.68 4.72 4.32
N TYR A 82 -9.84 3.41 4.30
CA TYR A 82 -11.05 2.78 4.86
C TYR A 82 -11.26 3.08 6.35
N ALA A 83 -10.21 3.31 7.14
CA ALA A 83 -10.32 3.71 8.53
C ALA A 83 -10.99 5.08 8.70
N LEU A 84 -10.78 6.02 7.77
CA LEU A 84 -11.40 7.35 7.83
C LEU A 84 -12.94 7.27 7.87
N PHE A 85 -13.53 6.31 7.17
CA PHE A 85 -14.98 6.10 7.20
C PHE A 85 -15.47 5.58 8.55
N TYR A 86 -14.64 4.79 9.25
CA TYR A 86 -14.92 4.38 10.63
C TYR A 86 -14.79 5.57 11.59
N ASP A 87 -13.73 6.37 11.43
CA ASP A 87 -13.46 7.53 12.28
C ASP A 87 -14.58 8.57 12.16
N ILE A 88 -15.06 8.86 10.95
CA ILE A 88 -16.22 9.74 10.71
C ILE A 88 -17.47 9.16 11.36
N LYS A 89 -17.73 7.87 11.21
CA LYS A 89 -18.91 7.23 11.77
C LYS A 89 -18.96 7.29 13.30
N THR A 90 -17.81 7.16 13.93
CA THR A 90 -17.70 7.08 15.40
C THR A 90 -17.36 8.41 16.08
N GLY A 91 -16.91 9.42 15.32
CA GLY A 91 -16.37 10.64 15.88
C GLY A 91 -14.99 10.46 16.52
N TYR A 92 -14.26 9.40 16.12
CA TYR A 92 -12.94 9.10 16.66
C TYR A 92 -11.95 10.24 16.41
N MET A 93 -11.08 10.50 17.37
CA MET A 93 -10.06 11.57 17.32
C MET A 93 -10.63 12.99 17.12
N GLY A 94 -11.89 13.24 17.50
CA GLY A 94 -12.52 14.55 17.39
C GLY A 94 -13.08 14.89 16.00
N ILE A 95 -13.06 13.95 15.06
CA ILE A 95 -13.73 14.11 13.76
C ILE A 95 -15.24 14.27 13.97
N LYS A 96 -15.87 15.21 13.26
CA LYS A 96 -17.32 15.40 13.31
C LYS A 96 -18.03 14.08 13.00
N GLN A 97 -18.79 13.59 13.97
CA GLN A 97 -19.48 12.31 13.87
C GLN A 97 -20.61 12.35 12.83
N ASP A 98 -20.63 11.35 11.93
CA ASP A 98 -21.78 11.00 11.11
C ASP A 98 -22.15 9.52 11.31
N PRO A 99 -23.14 9.19 12.17
CA PRO A 99 -23.56 7.80 12.42
C PRO A 99 -24.08 7.08 11.17
N LYS A 100 -24.51 7.81 10.15
CA LYS A 100 -25.02 7.26 8.88
C LYS A 100 -23.90 6.96 7.88
N GLN A 101 -22.65 7.35 8.17
CA GLN A 101 -21.52 7.09 7.30
C GLN A 101 -21.41 5.61 6.93
N ARG A 102 -21.42 5.28 5.65
CA ARG A 102 -21.19 3.91 5.17
C ARG A 102 -19.78 3.48 5.50
N GLN A 103 -19.65 2.30 6.08
CA GLN A 103 -18.37 1.64 6.28
C GLN A 103 -17.86 1.06 4.95
N TRP A 104 -16.66 1.44 4.57
CA TRP A 104 -15.95 0.87 3.44
C TRP A 104 -14.82 -0.03 3.94
N THR A 105 -14.65 -1.16 3.29
CA THR A 105 -13.52 -2.06 3.52
C THR A 105 -12.45 -1.85 2.45
N LEU A 106 -11.23 -2.36 2.70
CA LEU A 106 -10.20 -2.42 1.67
C LEU A 106 -10.68 -3.18 0.43
N ALA A 107 -11.52 -4.21 0.61
CA ALA A 107 -12.09 -4.97 -0.50
C ALA A 107 -13.05 -4.11 -1.34
N ASP A 108 -13.95 -3.35 -0.69
CA ASP A 108 -14.89 -2.46 -1.40
C ASP A 108 -14.13 -1.41 -2.23
N ILE A 109 -13.10 -0.79 -1.64
CA ILE A 109 -12.27 0.21 -2.33
C ILE A 109 -11.57 -0.43 -3.53
N THR A 110 -11.01 -1.64 -3.35
CA THR A 110 -10.34 -2.37 -4.42
C THR A 110 -11.29 -2.64 -5.59
N GLU A 111 -12.48 -3.17 -5.30
CA GLU A 111 -13.47 -3.48 -6.34
C GLU A 111 -13.99 -2.23 -7.07
N LYS A 112 -14.16 -1.12 -6.34
CA LYS A 112 -14.54 0.16 -6.95
C LYS A 112 -13.44 0.69 -7.88
N LEU A 113 -12.17 0.58 -7.47
CA LEU A 113 -11.03 1.00 -8.30
C LEU A 113 -10.87 0.10 -9.53
N ARG A 114 -11.00 -1.21 -9.38
CA ARG A 114 -10.98 -2.16 -10.50
C ARG A 114 -11.97 -1.76 -11.59
N LYS A 115 -13.23 -1.56 -11.20
CA LYS A 115 -14.30 -1.15 -12.11
C LYS A 115 -14.03 0.20 -12.78
N ARG A 116 -13.53 1.18 -11.99
CA ARG A 116 -13.29 2.54 -12.49
C ARG A 116 -12.11 2.61 -13.46
N LEU A 117 -11.06 1.83 -13.21
CA LEU A 117 -9.78 1.94 -13.92
C LEU A 117 -9.58 0.84 -14.97
N GLY A 118 -10.46 -0.15 -15.01
CA GLY A 118 -10.33 -1.30 -15.91
C GLY A 118 -9.12 -2.18 -15.59
N VAL A 119 -8.74 -2.29 -14.30
CA VAL A 119 -7.58 -3.07 -13.86
C VAL A 119 -8.05 -4.16 -12.90
N GLU A 120 -7.82 -5.42 -13.23
CA GLU A 120 -8.36 -6.55 -12.47
C GLU A 120 -7.48 -7.00 -11.30
N TRP A 121 -6.17 -6.97 -11.47
CA TRP A 121 -5.23 -7.47 -10.48
C TRP A 121 -4.83 -6.42 -9.45
N ALA A 122 -4.72 -6.84 -8.19
CA ALA A 122 -4.33 -5.96 -7.09
C ALA A 122 -3.13 -6.53 -6.32
N CYS A 123 -2.12 -5.71 -6.10
CA CYS A 123 -0.88 -6.02 -5.41
C CYS A 123 -0.83 -5.30 -4.05
N TYR A 124 -0.43 -6.05 -3.01
CA TYR A 124 -0.33 -5.53 -1.65
C TYR A 124 1.02 -5.88 -1.01
N GLY A 125 1.59 -4.94 -0.28
CA GLY A 125 2.84 -5.09 0.45
C GLY A 125 2.71 -5.78 1.82
N PHE A 126 1.68 -6.59 2.04
CA PHE A 126 1.46 -7.27 3.32
C PHE A 126 2.43 -8.42 3.54
N LYS A 127 2.96 -8.52 4.77
CA LYS A 127 3.88 -9.58 5.18
C LYS A 127 3.32 -10.39 6.36
N GLN A 128 3.64 -11.67 6.40
CA GLN A 128 3.29 -12.54 7.53
C GLN A 128 3.98 -12.10 8.84
N SER A 129 5.09 -11.39 8.73
CA SER A 129 5.85 -10.85 9.87
C SER A 129 5.23 -9.59 10.49
N ASP A 130 4.26 -8.94 9.83
CA ASP A 130 3.69 -7.67 10.31
C ASP A 130 2.78 -7.86 11.54
N SER A 131 1.99 -8.94 11.57
CA SER A 131 1.13 -9.29 12.72
C SER A 131 0.61 -10.72 12.61
N LEU A 132 0.08 -11.25 13.73
CA LEU A 132 -0.59 -12.54 13.75
C LEU A 132 -1.79 -12.55 12.78
N ASN A 133 -2.61 -11.50 12.78
CA ASN A 133 -3.76 -11.39 11.88
C ASN A 133 -3.34 -11.40 10.40
N ARG A 134 -2.25 -10.71 10.05
CA ARG A 134 -1.69 -10.75 8.67
C ARG A 134 -1.21 -12.14 8.30
N ARG A 135 -0.56 -12.83 9.22
CA ARG A 135 -0.09 -14.20 9.02
C ARG A 135 -1.25 -15.17 8.75
N LEU A 136 -2.29 -15.13 9.57
CA LEU A 136 -3.48 -15.97 9.40
C LEU A 136 -4.20 -15.63 8.09
N MET A 137 -4.40 -14.35 7.81
CA MET A 137 -5.00 -13.88 6.57
C MET A 137 -4.25 -14.39 5.33
N LEU A 138 -2.94 -14.17 5.26
CA LEU A 138 -2.13 -14.56 4.09
C LEU A 138 -2.11 -16.08 3.90
N ARG A 139 -2.07 -16.87 4.98
CA ARG A 139 -2.15 -18.32 4.91
C ARG A 139 -3.50 -18.84 4.45
N SER A 140 -4.59 -18.19 4.83
CA SER A 140 -5.94 -18.60 4.43
C SER A 140 -6.31 -18.18 3.00
N TYR A 141 -5.77 -17.06 2.53
CA TYR A 141 -6.12 -16.52 1.20
C TYR A 141 -5.27 -17.06 0.04
N THR A 142 -4.14 -17.68 0.31
CA THR A 142 -3.14 -18.00 -0.72
C THR A 142 -2.74 -19.47 -0.77
N ASP A 143 -3.59 -20.37 -0.35
CA ASP A 143 -3.33 -21.83 -0.27
C ASP A 143 -1.95 -22.19 0.36
N GLY A 144 -1.44 -21.27 1.16
CA GLY A 144 -0.26 -21.44 2.03
C GLY A 144 1.11 -21.36 1.35
N LYS A 145 1.23 -21.43 0.03
CA LYS A 145 2.53 -21.47 -0.64
C LYS A 145 2.80 -20.33 -1.64
N GLU A 146 1.78 -19.85 -2.31
CA GLU A 146 2.00 -19.06 -3.53
C GLU A 146 1.90 -17.56 -3.35
N ALA A 147 1.39 -17.05 -2.24
CA ALA A 147 1.12 -15.63 -2.04
C ALA A 147 0.29 -14.98 -3.18
N ILE A 148 -0.43 -15.78 -3.96
CA ILE A 148 -1.31 -15.38 -5.04
C ILE A 148 -2.69 -15.98 -4.78
N ASN A 149 -3.73 -15.16 -4.85
CA ASN A 149 -5.11 -15.61 -4.89
C ASN A 149 -5.64 -15.42 -6.31
N TRP A 150 -5.61 -16.48 -7.09
CA TRP A 150 -6.04 -16.49 -8.50
C TRP A 150 -7.53 -16.17 -8.66
N LYS A 151 -8.36 -16.67 -7.74
CA LYS A 151 -9.81 -16.45 -7.78
C LYS A 151 -10.18 -14.98 -7.57
N THR A 152 -9.52 -14.31 -6.62
CA THR A 152 -9.80 -12.88 -6.31
C THR A 152 -8.82 -11.94 -6.98
N LYS A 153 -7.87 -12.44 -7.79
CA LYS A 153 -6.86 -11.67 -8.52
C LYS A 153 -6.08 -10.70 -7.60
N LYS A 154 -5.55 -11.26 -6.50
CA LYS A 154 -4.75 -10.53 -5.50
C LYS A 154 -3.42 -11.25 -5.26
N PHE A 155 -2.35 -10.48 -5.12
CA PHE A 155 -1.05 -11.09 -4.84
C PHE A 155 -0.22 -10.26 -3.85
N TYR A 156 0.70 -10.95 -3.17
CA TYR A 156 1.42 -10.46 -2.00
C TYR A 156 2.91 -10.82 -2.11
N PRO A 157 3.69 -10.21 -3.01
CA PRO A 157 5.06 -10.64 -3.32
C PRO A 157 5.98 -10.66 -2.10
N LEU A 158 5.74 -9.77 -1.13
CA LEU A 158 6.58 -9.65 0.06
C LEU A 158 6.12 -10.52 1.24
N SER A 159 5.13 -11.39 1.05
CA SER A 159 4.44 -12.15 2.11
C SER A 159 5.37 -12.84 3.10
N THR A 160 6.45 -13.45 2.65
CA THR A 160 7.37 -14.25 3.48
C THR A 160 8.58 -13.49 4.00
N TYR A 161 8.82 -12.28 3.55
CA TYR A 161 10.02 -11.50 3.89
C TYR A 161 9.93 -10.82 5.27
N LYS A 162 11.09 -10.59 5.86
CA LYS A 162 11.26 -9.83 7.10
C LYS A 162 11.71 -8.40 6.80
N ASN A 163 11.55 -7.51 7.78
CA ASN A 163 11.92 -6.11 7.64
C ASN A 163 13.39 -5.91 7.24
N LYS A 164 14.31 -6.74 7.77
CA LYS A 164 15.73 -6.66 7.44
C LYS A 164 15.97 -6.85 5.94
N GLU A 165 15.40 -7.90 5.35
CA GLU A 165 15.58 -8.21 3.91
C GLU A 165 15.05 -7.08 3.01
N ILE A 166 13.94 -6.45 3.42
CA ILE A 166 13.36 -5.30 2.72
C ILE A 166 14.28 -4.07 2.79
N MET A 167 14.85 -3.81 3.98
CA MET A 167 15.79 -2.69 4.15
C MET A 167 17.11 -2.94 3.40
N ASP A 168 17.63 -4.16 3.44
CA ASP A 168 18.83 -4.55 2.69
C ASP A 168 18.60 -4.32 1.18
N TYR A 169 17.41 -4.67 0.65
CA TYR A 169 17.07 -4.38 -0.75
C TYR A 169 17.07 -2.88 -1.06
N ILE A 170 16.49 -2.05 -0.19
CA ILE A 170 16.46 -0.58 -0.37
C ILE A 170 17.89 -0.02 -0.45
N LEU A 171 18.78 -0.46 0.43
CA LEU A 171 20.17 -0.02 0.47
C LEU A 171 20.93 -0.48 -0.78
N ASP A 172 20.84 -1.77 -1.11
CA ASP A 172 21.54 -2.38 -2.25
C ASP A 172 21.14 -1.76 -3.60
N HIS A 173 19.86 -1.37 -3.73
CA HIS A 173 19.33 -0.77 -4.95
C HIS A 173 19.29 0.77 -4.92
N ARG A 174 19.86 1.38 -3.89
CA ARG A 174 19.91 2.84 -3.69
C ARG A 174 18.55 3.51 -3.86
N LEU A 175 17.52 2.89 -3.32
CA LEU A 175 16.19 3.47 -3.28
C LEU A 175 16.11 4.55 -2.21
N LYS A 176 15.15 5.47 -2.35
CA LYS A 176 14.91 6.46 -1.29
C LYS A 176 14.53 5.74 0.00
N ASN A 177 15.24 6.03 1.08
CA ASN A 177 14.89 5.51 2.39
C ASN A 177 13.50 5.98 2.82
N PRO A 178 12.72 5.10 3.47
CA PRO A 178 11.46 5.53 4.07
C PRO A 178 11.74 6.61 5.10
N GLU A 179 10.98 7.69 5.05
CA GLU A 179 11.05 8.72 6.09
C GLU A 179 10.42 8.16 7.37
N ALA A 180 11.04 8.47 8.51
CA ALA A 180 10.46 8.10 9.80
C ALA A 180 9.24 9.00 10.05
N ASN A 181 8.07 8.40 10.06
CA ASN A 181 6.82 9.06 10.42
C ASN A 181 6.49 8.67 11.86
N GLY A 182 7.04 9.36 12.84
CA GLY A 182 6.78 9.10 14.25
C GLY A 182 7.06 7.66 14.72
N THR A 183 6.56 7.31 15.88
CA THR A 183 6.71 5.98 16.51
C THR A 183 5.69 4.96 16.00
N ASN A 184 4.51 5.41 15.56
CA ASN A 184 3.42 4.58 15.05
C ASN A 184 3.34 4.66 13.52
N LYS A 185 4.05 3.81 12.84
CA LYS A 185 4.14 3.73 11.37
C LYS A 185 2.84 3.21 10.74
N GLN A 186 1.81 4.02 10.72
CA GLN A 186 0.56 3.65 10.06
C GLN A 186 0.70 3.69 8.53
N SER A 187 -0.04 2.82 7.86
CA SER A 187 -0.05 2.71 6.39
C SER A 187 -0.58 3.96 5.68
N SER A 188 -1.28 4.84 6.40
CA SER A 188 -1.78 6.13 5.94
C SER A 188 -0.73 7.25 5.93
N GLY A 189 0.45 7.01 6.50
CA GLY A 189 1.50 8.02 6.66
C GLY A 189 1.22 9.06 7.74
N VAL A 190 0.19 8.85 8.57
CA VAL A 190 -0.23 9.77 9.63
C VAL A 190 -0.06 9.11 10.99
N ASP A 191 0.52 9.82 11.94
CA ASP A 191 0.56 9.47 13.36
C ASP A 191 -0.34 10.44 14.15
N VAL A 192 -0.87 9.98 15.29
CA VAL A 192 -1.65 10.82 16.21
C VAL A 192 -0.81 11.98 16.80
N GLU A 193 0.50 11.82 16.83
CA GLU A 193 1.46 12.85 17.25
C GLU A 193 1.84 13.82 16.12
N ASP A 194 1.38 13.56 14.89
CA ASP A 194 1.69 14.38 13.73
C ASP A 194 1.01 15.75 13.84
N ILE A 195 1.79 16.81 13.86
CA ILE A 195 1.30 18.19 13.99
C ILE A 195 0.33 18.55 12.85
N GLU A 196 0.56 18.06 11.64
CA GLU A 196 -0.33 18.32 10.50
C GLU A 196 -1.67 17.59 10.66
N TYR A 197 -1.66 16.38 11.23
CA TYR A 197 -2.87 15.67 11.56
C TYR A 197 -3.66 16.35 12.68
N GLN A 198 -2.97 16.80 13.74
CA GLN A 198 -3.59 17.58 14.81
C GLN A 198 -4.22 18.89 14.30
N LYS A 199 -3.52 19.61 13.41
CA LYS A 199 -4.09 20.80 12.75
C LYS A 199 -5.31 20.46 11.91
N PHE A 200 -5.29 19.36 11.16
CA PHE A 200 -6.45 18.91 10.41
C PHE A 200 -7.66 18.65 11.33
N LEU A 201 -7.45 18.01 12.49
CA LEU A 201 -8.53 17.77 13.47
C LEU A 201 -9.10 19.07 14.05
N LEU A 202 -8.28 20.11 14.22
CA LEU A 202 -8.71 21.42 14.75
C LEU A 202 -9.50 22.25 13.73
N LEU A 203 -9.43 21.95 12.44
CA LEU A 203 -10.13 22.66 11.37
C LEU A 203 -11.50 22.04 11.02
N GLN A 204 -11.91 20.99 11.70
CA GLN A 204 -13.21 20.31 11.54
C GLN A 204 -14.23 20.76 12.58
#